data_82f2dbaeb0f5b81e824fdb1f543746b4
#
_entry.id   82f2dbaeb0f5b81e824fdb1f543746b4
#
_cell.length_a   1.000
_cell.length_b   1.000
_cell.length_c   1.000
_cell.angle_alpha   90.00
_cell.angle_beta   90.00
_cell.angle_gamma   90.00
#
_symmetry.space_group_name_H-M   'P 1'
#
loop_
_entity.id
_entity.type
_entity.pdbx_description
1 polymer ?
#
loop_
_entity_poly.entity_id
_entity_poly.type
_entity_poly.pdbx_seq_one_letter_code
_entity_poly.pdbx_strand_id
1 'polypeptide(L)'
;MTEFLVRHFIKDHEDVEKVSVRTAYGVLASFVGIFCNVFLFAVKFAVGLILHSVSVTADAFNNLSDAGSSIIGFVGVKMAEKPADADHPFGHGRMEYIAALVVSFLVIEVGFTFLKDSIGKIRNPEEMTFSLVSIVILLLSIAVKLWLGLFNRKLGEKIDSKVMKAVFADSMGDVVTTGATILSLVFFGVTGINIDGVVGVGVALVVMWAGIGIARDTLEPLIGEAIDPEVYEKIKRFVESYDGSKGHTT
;
A
#
# COMPACT_ATOMS: atom_id res chain seq x y z
N MET A 1 12.48 15.73 2.33
CA MET A 1 11.98 15.48 0.96
C MET A 1 10.47 15.48 0.89
N THR A 2 9.74 14.75 1.73
CA THR A 2 8.26 14.72 1.77
C THR A 2 7.64 16.13 1.90
N GLU A 3 8.06 16.93 2.88
CA GLU A 3 7.54 18.29 3.07
C GLU A 3 7.84 19.24 1.92
N PHE A 4 8.99 19.09 1.28
CA PHE A 4 9.35 19.85 0.10
C PHE A 4 8.38 19.55 -1.05
N LEU A 5 8.07 18.27 -1.32
CA LEU A 5 7.10 17.90 -2.36
C LEU A 5 5.71 18.43 -2.04
N VAL A 6 5.25 18.30 -0.79
CA VAL A 6 3.94 18.81 -0.35
C VAL A 6 3.85 20.32 -0.56
N ARG A 7 4.81 21.10 -0.07
CA ARG A 7 4.80 22.57 -0.19
C ARG A 7 4.90 23.06 -1.64
N HIS A 8 5.58 22.29 -2.49
CA HIS A 8 5.79 22.70 -3.88
C HIS A 8 4.57 22.37 -4.77
N PHE A 9 3.92 21.23 -4.53
CA PHE A 9 2.84 20.73 -5.40
C PHE A 9 1.43 20.96 -4.86
N ILE A 10 1.25 21.22 -3.55
CA ILE A 10 -0.07 21.38 -2.95
C ILE A 10 -0.23 22.80 -2.42
N LYS A 11 -1.13 23.56 -3.05
CA LYS A 11 -1.53 24.88 -2.54
C LYS A 11 -2.39 24.68 -1.27
N ASP A 12 -2.27 25.61 -0.31
CA ASP A 12 -3.02 25.57 0.95
C ASP A 12 -2.90 24.25 1.72
N HIS A 13 -1.73 23.59 1.65
CA HIS A 13 -1.45 22.26 2.17
C HIS A 13 -1.71 22.07 3.68
N GLU A 14 -1.98 23.15 4.41
CA GLU A 14 -2.35 23.09 5.84
C GLU A 14 -3.85 22.86 6.06
N ASP A 15 -4.69 23.24 5.08
CA ASP A 15 -6.15 23.12 5.17
C ASP A 15 -6.63 21.75 4.66
N VAL A 16 -6.32 20.72 5.43
CA VAL A 16 -6.62 19.31 5.06
C VAL A 16 -8.10 18.96 5.15
N GLU A 17 -8.96 19.84 5.68
CA GLU A 17 -10.41 19.63 5.70
C GLU A 17 -11.04 19.89 4.33
N LYS A 18 -10.40 20.70 3.48
CA LYS A 18 -10.86 20.92 2.12
C LYS A 18 -10.70 19.65 1.27
N VAL A 19 -11.79 19.21 0.64
CA VAL A 19 -11.80 18.06 -0.28
C VAL A 19 -10.74 18.19 -1.37
N SER A 20 -10.59 19.38 -1.97
CA SER A 20 -9.59 19.63 -3.01
C SER A 20 -8.15 19.46 -2.54
N VAL A 21 -7.85 19.81 -1.28
CA VAL A 21 -6.53 19.62 -0.68
C VAL A 21 -6.29 18.13 -0.40
N ARG A 22 -7.27 17.43 0.16
CA ARG A 22 -7.21 15.97 0.36
C ARG A 22 -6.94 15.24 -0.96
N THR A 23 -7.69 15.59 -2.02
CA THR A 23 -7.47 15.04 -3.37
C THR A 23 -6.07 15.33 -3.87
N ALA A 24 -5.56 16.56 -3.69
CA ALA A 24 -4.21 16.91 -4.12
C ALA A 24 -3.14 16.06 -3.41
N TYR A 25 -3.31 15.74 -2.12
CA TYR A 25 -2.45 14.79 -1.39
C TYR A 25 -2.50 13.39 -2.01
N GLY A 26 -3.69 12.88 -2.31
CA GLY A 26 -3.88 11.58 -2.93
C GLY A 26 -3.27 11.48 -4.32
N VAL A 27 -3.47 12.51 -5.14
CA VAL A 27 -2.89 12.61 -6.48
C VAL A 27 -1.36 12.65 -6.41
N LEU A 28 -0.79 13.46 -5.51
CA LEU A 28 0.67 13.52 -5.31
C LEU A 28 1.23 12.17 -4.89
N ALA A 29 0.59 11.50 -3.92
CA ALA A 29 1.02 10.20 -3.44
C ALA A 29 1.01 9.14 -4.54
N SER A 30 -0.07 9.07 -5.31
CA SER A 30 -0.21 8.13 -6.42
C SER A 30 0.81 8.41 -7.54
N PHE A 31 1.03 9.68 -7.88
CA PHE A 31 2.00 10.05 -8.91
C PHE A 31 3.42 9.66 -8.52
N VAL A 32 3.79 9.91 -7.26
CA VAL A 32 5.09 9.49 -6.71
C VAL A 32 5.20 7.97 -6.68
N GLY A 33 4.14 7.26 -6.31
CA GLY A 33 4.08 5.79 -6.33
C GLY A 33 4.30 5.22 -7.73
N ILE A 34 3.55 5.71 -8.72
CA ILE A 34 3.70 5.31 -10.12
C ILE A 34 5.12 5.57 -10.60
N PHE A 35 5.66 6.77 -10.35
CA PHE A 35 7.01 7.13 -10.78
C PHE A 35 8.08 6.21 -10.16
N CYS A 36 8.03 5.97 -8.85
CA CYS A 36 8.99 5.11 -8.17
C CYS A 36 8.94 3.66 -8.68
N ASN A 37 7.75 3.12 -8.85
CA ASN A 37 7.57 1.75 -9.30
C ASN A 37 7.95 1.57 -10.77
N VAL A 38 7.61 2.52 -11.66
CA VAL A 38 8.06 2.50 -13.06
C VAL A 38 9.58 2.67 -13.15
N PHE A 39 10.17 3.52 -12.31
CA PHE A 39 11.62 3.68 -12.24
C PHE A 39 12.30 2.36 -11.83
N LEU A 40 11.81 1.71 -10.77
CA LEU A 40 12.35 0.42 -10.33
C LEU A 40 12.15 -0.67 -11.40
N PHE A 41 10.99 -0.70 -12.04
CA PHE A 41 10.76 -1.59 -13.19
C PHE A 41 11.81 -1.38 -14.28
N ALA A 42 12.01 -0.14 -14.73
CA ALA A 42 12.94 0.16 -15.82
C ALA A 42 14.38 -0.24 -15.47
N VAL A 43 14.85 0.07 -14.26
CA VAL A 43 16.20 -0.30 -13.81
C VAL A 43 16.37 -1.81 -13.72
N LYS A 44 15.45 -2.51 -13.05
CA LYS A 44 15.51 -3.97 -12.90
C LYS A 44 15.38 -4.68 -14.23
N PHE A 45 14.47 -4.23 -15.09
CA PHE A 45 14.25 -4.82 -16.41
C PHE A 45 15.49 -4.69 -17.29
N ALA A 46 16.10 -3.50 -17.37
CA ALA A 46 17.33 -3.29 -18.11
C ALA A 46 18.48 -4.19 -17.61
N VAL A 47 18.66 -4.26 -16.28
CA VAL A 47 19.71 -5.11 -15.70
C VAL A 47 19.38 -6.60 -15.89
N GLY A 48 18.14 -7.02 -15.76
CA GLY A 48 17.70 -8.39 -16.01
C GLY A 48 18.01 -8.84 -17.43
N LEU A 49 17.79 -7.96 -18.43
CA LEU A 49 18.14 -8.22 -19.82
C LEU A 49 19.67 -8.31 -20.02
N ILE A 50 20.45 -7.38 -19.46
CA ILE A 50 21.91 -7.37 -19.59
C ILE A 50 22.54 -8.61 -18.95
N LEU A 51 22.04 -9.03 -17.80
CA LEU A 51 22.55 -10.20 -17.06
C LEU A 51 21.93 -11.52 -17.52
N HIS A 52 20.99 -11.49 -18.49
CA HIS A 52 20.17 -12.64 -18.89
C HIS A 52 19.53 -13.36 -17.68
N SER A 53 19.12 -12.58 -16.64
CA SER A 53 18.54 -13.10 -15.41
C SER A 53 17.02 -13.07 -15.46
N VAL A 54 16.40 -14.24 -15.54
CA VAL A 54 14.94 -14.39 -15.51
C VAL A 54 14.38 -13.92 -14.16
N SER A 55 15.07 -14.19 -13.07
CA SER A 55 14.65 -13.79 -11.71
C SER A 55 14.59 -12.26 -11.56
N VAL A 56 15.63 -11.54 -12.00
CA VAL A 56 15.64 -10.06 -11.94
C VAL A 56 14.57 -9.46 -12.86
N THR A 57 14.35 -10.09 -14.02
CA THR A 57 13.30 -9.65 -14.95
C THR A 57 11.90 -9.87 -14.37
N ALA A 58 11.66 -11.02 -13.73
CA ALA A 58 10.39 -11.30 -13.05
C ALA A 58 10.13 -10.30 -11.91
N ASP A 59 11.15 -9.99 -11.10
CA ASP A 59 11.07 -8.98 -10.03
C ASP A 59 10.80 -7.56 -10.58
N ALA A 60 11.27 -7.25 -11.79
CA ALA A 60 10.90 -6.01 -12.48
C ALA A 60 9.39 -5.93 -12.75
N PHE A 61 8.78 -7.00 -13.27
CA PHE A 61 7.34 -7.04 -13.52
C PHE A 61 6.51 -6.91 -12.24
N ASN A 62 7.03 -7.35 -11.10
CA ASN A 62 6.39 -7.10 -9.81
C ASN A 62 6.23 -5.59 -9.55
N ASN A 63 7.30 -4.80 -9.75
CA ASN A 63 7.21 -3.34 -9.62
C ASN A 63 6.24 -2.71 -10.65
N LEU A 64 6.05 -3.29 -11.81
CA LEU A 64 5.03 -2.82 -12.75
C LEU A 64 3.60 -3.07 -12.24
N SER A 65 3.35 -4.21 -11.58
CA SER A 65 2.09 -4.48 -10.87
C SER A 65 1.83 -3.47 -9.74
N ASP A 66 2.86 -3.09 -8.98
CA ASP A 66 2.75 -2.09 -7.91
C ASP A 66 2.44 -0.69 -8.46
N ALA A 67 2.94 -0.38 -9.67
CA ALA A 67 2.51 0.82 -10.39
C ALA A 67 1.00 0.77 -10.71
N GLY A 68 0.47 -0.41 -11.05
CA GLY A 68 -0.96 -0.66 -11.23
C GLY A 68 -1.77 -0.38 -9.96
N SER A 69 -1.30 -0.85 -8.80
CA SER A 69 -1.92 -0.54 -7.48
C SER A 69 -1.97 0.97 -7.22
N SER A 70 -0.88 1.68 -7.55
CA SER A 70 -0.82 3.15 -7.42
C SER A 70 -1.80 3.87 -8.37
N ILE A 71 -2.04 3.32 -9.57
CA ILE A 71 -3.05 3.83 -10.52
C ILE A 71 -4.46 3.62 -9.95
N ILE A 72 -4.75 2.45 -9.36
CA ILE A 72 -6.04 2.18 -8.71
C ILE A 72 -6.28 3.19 -7.59
N GLY A 73 -5.25 3.45 -6.76
CA GLY A 73 -5.30 4.48 -5.72
C GLY A 73 -5.62 5.87 -6.28
N PHE A 74 -4.95 6.27 -7.37
CA PHE A 74 -5.21 7.53 -8.07
C PHE A 74 -6.67 7.64 -8.54
N VAL A 75 -7.18 6.61 -9.20
CA VAL A 75 -8.56 6.57 -9.70
C VAL A 75 -9.55 6.65 -8.54
N GLY A 76 -9.31 5.91 -7.45
CA GLY A 76 -10.16 5.91 -6.26
C GLY A 76 -10.27 7.31 -5.64
N VAL A 77 -9.13 7.98 -5.41
CA VAL A 77 -9.09 9.34 -4.86
C VAL A 77 -9.78 10.35 -5.79
N LYS A 78 -9.54 10.27 -7.10
CA LYS A 78 -10.18 11.15 -8.08
C LYS A 78 -11.68 10.94 -8.18
N MET A 79 -12.14 9.70 -8.09
CA MET A 79 -13.58 9.41 -8.08
C MET A 79 -14.24 9.87 -6.78
N ALA A 80 -13.57 9.74 -5.65
CA ALA A 80 -14.08 10.18 -4.37
C ALA A 80 -14.31 11.70 -4.28
N GLU A 81 -13.58 12.50 -5.08
CA GLU A 81 -13.76 13.97 -5.17
C GLU A 81 -15.09 14.38 -5.83
N LYS A 82 -15.70 13.48 -6.63
CA LYS A 82 -16.95 13.80 -7.32
C LYS A 82 -18.07 14.15 -6.34
N PRO A 83 -18.76 15.29 -6.53
CA PRO A 83 -19.92 15.65 -5.71
C PRO A 83 -21.06 14.66 -5.87
N ALA A 84 -22.06 14.78 -5.01
CA ALA A 84 -23.33 14.07 -5.15
C ALA A 84 -23.98 14.37 -6.50
N ASP A 85 -24.56 13.34 -7.13
CA ASP A 85 -25.35 13.40 -8.36
C ASP A 85 -26.68 12.64 -8.17
N ALA A 86 -27.49 12.55 -9.25
CA ALA A 86 -28.80 11.91 -9.18
C ALA A 86 -28.71 10.42 -8.85
N ASP A 87 -27.66 9.74 -9.30
CA ASP A 87 -27.45 8.31 -9.08
C ASP A 87 -26.79 8.02 -7.73
N HIS A 88 -26.00 9.00 -7.21
CA HIS A 88 -25.25 8.89 -5.96
C HIS A 88 -25.54 10.11 -5.04
N PRO A 89 -26.71 10.15 -4.38
CA PRO A 89 -27.16 11.30 -3.58
C PRO A 89 -26.23 11.62 -2.38
N PHE A 90 -25.49 10.63 -1.89
CA PHE A 90 -24.54 10.78 -0.77
C PHE A 90 -23.10 11.08 -1.23
N GLY A 91 -22.89 11.33 -2.54
CA GLY A 91 -21.56 11.55 -3.12
C GLY A 91 -20.78 10.27 -3.36
N HIS A 92 -19.54 10.45 -3.84
CA HIS A 92 -18.66 9.36 -4.26
C HIS A 92 -17.54 9.04 -3.27
N GLY A 93 -17.56 9.60 -2.05
CA GLY A 93 -16.48 9.44 -1.07
C GLY A 93 -16.12 7.99 -0.75
N ARG A 94 -17.07 7.05 -0.85
CA ARG A 94 -16.82 5.61 -0.64
C ARG A 94 -15.91 4.96 -1.70
N MET A 95 -15.68 5.64 -2.83
CA MET A 95 -14.76 5.14 -3.87
C MET A 95 -13.31 5.02 -3.39
N GLU A 96 -12.91 5.85 -2.42
CA GLU A 96 -11.59 5.71 -1.78
C GLU A 96 -11.48 4.38 -1.02
N TYR A 97 -12.52 3.98 -0.28
CA TYR A 97 -12.55 2.70 0.43
C TYR A 97 -12.56 1.51 -0.54
N ILE A 98 -13.31 1.61 -1.64
CA ILE A 98 -13.34 0.56 -2.68
C ILE A 98 -11.94 0.40 -3.30
N ALA A 99 -11.25 1.49 -3.63
CA ALA A 99 -9.90 1.45 -4.15
C ALA A 99 -8.92 0.84 -3.13
N ALA A 100 -9.00 1.23 -1.84
CA ALA A 100 -8.18 0.66 -0.78
C ALA A 100 -8.44 -0.84 -0.59
N LEU A 101 -9.70 -1.28 -0.71
CA LEU A 101 -10.07 -2.70 -0.66
C LEU A 101 -9.45 -3.48 -1.83
N VAL A 102 -9.50 -2.94 -3.05
CA VAL A 102 -8.88 -3.57 -4.21
C VAL A 102 -7.36 -3.70 -4.00
N VAL A 103 -6.69 -2.63 -3.53
CA VAL A 103 -5.24 -2.68 -3.23
C VAL A 103 -4.94 -3.71 -2.14
N SER A 104 -5.76 -3.81 -1.09
CA SER A 104 -5.56 -4.82 -0.04
C SER A 104 -5.67 -6.26 -0.55
N PHE A 105 -6.57 -6.53 -1.50
CA PHE A 105 -6.64 -7.83 -2.17
C PHE A 105 -5.39 -8.13 -2.99
N LEU A 106 -4.81 -7.14 -3.66
CA LEU A 106 -3.54 -7.30 -4.37
C LEU A 106 -2.40 -7.63 -3.40
N VAL A 107 -2.34 -6.98 -2.22
CA VAL A 107 -1.35 -7.32 -1.17
C VAL A 107 -1.52 -8.77 -0.69
N ILE A 108 -2.76 -9.23 -0.49
CA ILE A 108 -3.03 -10.62 -0.08
C ILE A 108 -2.61 -11.59 -1.20
N GLU A 109 -2.89 -11.28 -2.46
CA GLU A 109 -2.52 -12.09 -3.62
C GLU A 109 -0.99 -12.23 -3.74
N VAL A 110 -0.26 -11.12 -3.61
CA VAL A 110 1.21 -11.12 -3.60
C VAL A 110 1.73 -11.98 -2.45
N GLY A 111 1.19 -11.83 -1.23
CA GLY A 111 1.54 -12.68 -0.09
C GLY A 111 1.27 -14.17 -0.34
N PHE A 112 0.14 -14.49 -0.97
CA PHE A 112 -0.21 -15.87 -1.31
C PHE A 112 0.73 -16.46 -2.38
N THR A 113 1.04 -15.70 -3.41
CA THR A 113 1.99 -16.10 -4.45
C THR A 113 3.38 -16.33 -3.85
N PHE A 114 3.83 -15.42 -3.00
CA PHE A 114 5.10 -15.57 -2.29
C PHE A 114 5.13 -16.79 -1.35
N LEU A 115 4.02 -17.10 -0.69
CA LEU A 115 3.86 -18.32 0.11
C LEU A 115 4.03 -19.58 -0.75
N LYS A 116 3.36 -19.63 -1.89
CA LYS A 116 3.42 -20.75 -2.84
C LYS A 116 4.85 -20.98 -3.36
N ASP A 117 5.52 -19.88 -3.76
CA ASP A 117 6.90 -19.92 -4.26
C ASP A 117 7.87 -20.37 -3.17
N SER A 118 7.70 -19.88 -1.94
CA SER A 118 8.51 -20.26 -0.78
C SER A 118 8.37 -21.75 -0.44
N ILE A 119 7.14 -22.29 -0.50
CA ILE A 119 6.91 -23.73 -0.33
C ILE A 119 7.56 -24.53 -1.48
N GLY A 120 7.50 -23.99 -2.70
CA GLY A 120 8.20 -24.58 -3.85
C GLY A 120 9.71 -24.69 -3.62
N LYS A 121 10.34 -23.63 -3.12
CA LYS A 121 11.77 -23.57 -2.78
C LYS A 121 12.17 -24.50 -1.63
N ILE A 122 11.27 -24.78 -0.69
CA ILE A 122 11.53 -25.81 0.35
C ILE A 122 11.55 -27.21 -0.25
N ARG A 123 10.66 -27.50 -1.21
CA ARG A 123 10.57 -28.83 -1.85
C ARG A 123 11.69 -29.07 -2.86
N ASN A 124 12.03 -28.04 -3.63
CA ASN A 124 13.05 -28.07 -4.66
C ASN A 124 13.98 -26.85 -4.43
N PRO A 125 14.99 -26.99 -3.57
CA PRO A 125 15.92 -25.89 -3.30
C PRO A 125 16.65 -25.46 -4.59
N GLU A 126 16.50 -24.18 -4.95
CA GLU A 126 17.23 -23.59 -6.07
C GLU A 126 18.66 -23.27 -5.67
N GLU A 127 19.59 -23.36 -6.63
CA GLU A 127 20.97 -22.92 -6.43
C GLU A 127 21.00 -21.40 -6.26
N MET A 128 21.46 -20.94 -5.11
CA MET A 128 21.62 -19.51 -4.84
C MET A 128 22.89 -18.99 -5.54
N THR A 129 22.72 -18.16 -6.56
CA THR A 129 23.85 -17.49 -7.22
C THR A 129 24.10 -16.13 -6.58
N PHE A 130 25.31 -15.95 -6.06
CA PHE A 130 25.72 -14.70 -5.44
C PHE A 130 26.22 -13.73 -6.52
N SER A 131 25.44 -12.66 -6.79
CA SER A 131 25.85 -11.58 -7.69
C SER A 131 25.84 -10.24 -6.95
N LEU A 132 26.97 -9.54 -6.95
CA LEU A 132 27.08 -8.22 -6.35
C LEU A 132 26.09 -7.22 -6.97
N VAL A 133 25.88 -7.33 -8.29
CA VAL A 133 24.91 -6.48 -9.02
C VAL A 133 23.49 -6.72 -8.50
N SER A 134 23.11 -7.99 -8.31
CA SER A 134 21.78 -8.32 -7.75
C SER A 134 21.58 -7.72 -6.36
N ILE A 135 22.59 -7.81 -5.49
CA ILE A 135 22.51 -7.23 -4.14
C ILE A 135 22.36 -5.71 -4.18
N VAL A 136 23.10 -5.01 -5.02
CA VAL A 136 22.99 -3.55 -5.17
C VAL A 136 21.58 -3.16 -5.62
N ILE A 137 20.99 -3.90 -6.57
CA ILE A 137 19.63 -3.66 -7.05
C ILE A 137 18.59 -3.91 -5.95
N LEU A 138 18.74 -4.99 -5.17
CA LEU A 138 17.85 -5.30 -4.05
C LEU A 138 17.93 -4.21 -2.98
N LEU A 139 19.13 -3.74 -2.64
CA LEU A 139 19.31 -2.64 -1.68
C LEU A 139 18.71 -1.32 -2.19
N LEU A 140 18.89 -1.00 -3.48
CA LEU A 140 18.25 0.15 -4.09
C LEU A 140 16.72 0.04 -4.03
N SER A 141 16.18 -1.15 -4.32
CA SER A 141 14.74 -1.42 -4.23
C SER A 141 14.22 -1.20 -2.82
N ILE A 142 14.90 -1.74 -1.80
CA ILE A 142 14.55 -1.52 -0.38
C ILE A 142 14.56 -0.03 -0.05
N ALA A 143 15.59 0.71 -0.45
CA ALA A 143 15.69 2.14 -0.15
C ALA A 143 14.54 2.94 -0.76
N VAL A 144 14.21 2.68 -2.03
CA VAL A 144 13.11 3.36 -2.72
C VAL A 144 11.75 2.98 -2.13
N LYS A 145 11.51 1.68 -1.89
CA LYS A 145 10.23 1.18 -1.33
C LYS A 145 10.02 1.62 0.11
N LEU A 146 11.07 1.61 0.93
CA LEU A 146 11.02 2.13 2.29
C LEU A 146 10.68 3.62 2.31
N TRP A 147 11.34 4.41 1.46
CA TRP A 147 11.02 5.83 1.33
C TRP A 147 9.60 6.06 0.83
N LEU A 148 9.16 5.32 -0.19
CA LEU A 148 7.80 5.41 -0.74
C LEU A 148 6.74 5.04 0.32
N GLY A 149 6.97 3.97 1.07
CA GLY A 149 6.08 3.56 2.16
C GLY A 149 5.98 4.64 3.24
N LEU A 150 7.10 5.13 3.76
CA LEU A 150 7.11 6.20 4.77
C LEU A 150 6.49 7.50 4.25
N PHE A 151 6.66 7.81 2.96
CA PHE A 151 6.02 8.94 2.30
C PHE A 151 4.50 8.78 2.31
N ASN A 152 3.98 7.63 1.86
CA ASN A 152 2.53 7.34 1.87
C ASN A 152 1.95 7.31 3.28
N ARG A 153 2.67 6.73 4.25
CA ARG A 153 2.26 6.74 5.66
C ARG A 153 2.08 8.16 6.18
N LYS A 154 3.09 9.03 6.00
CA LYS A 154 3.04 10.42 6.49
C LYS A 154 1.90 11.21 5.86
N LEU A 155 1.65 11.04 4.56
CA LEU A 155 0.54 11.70 3.87
C LEU A 155 -0.80 11.10 4.29
N GLY A 156 -0.90 9.78 4.35
CA GLY A 156 -2.10 9.05 4.72
C GLY A 156 -2.57 9.33 6.15
N GLU A 157 -1.65 9.45 7.10
CA GLU A 157 -1.97 9.86 8.48
C GLU A 157 -2.50 11.31 8.52
N LYS A 158 -1.97 12.20 7.68
CA LYS A 158 -2.38 13.62 7.66
C LYS A 158 -3.79 13.86 7.13
N ILE A 159 -4.24 13.04 6.17
CA ILE A 159 -5.56 13.17 5.54
C ILE A 159 -6.50 12.00 5.85
N ASP A 160 -6.09 11.09 6.75
CA ASP A 160 -6.79 9.84 7.08
C ASP A 160 -7.23 9.03 5.85
N SER A 161 -6.30 8.80 4.91
CA SER A 161 -6.56 8.05 3.69
C SER A 161 -6.30 6.56 3.87
N LYS A 162 -7.31 5.74 3.65
CA LYS A 162 -7.21 4.27 3.68
C LYS A 162 -6.39 3.73 2.50
N VAL A 163 -6.51 4.36 1.32
CA VAL A 163 -5.71 3.99 0.13
C VAL A 163 -4.22 4.15 0.42
N MET A 164 -3.79 5.27 1.02
CA MET A 164 -2.38 5.48 1.34
C MET A 164 -1.87 4.52 2.40
N LYS A 165 -2.72 4.13 3.37
CA LYS A 165 -2.41 3.08 4.35
C LYS A 165 -2.20 1.73 3.65
N ALA A 166 -3.02 1.39 2.64
CA ALA A 166 -2.87 0.18 1.84
C ALA A 166 -1.57 0.20 1.02
N VAL A 167 -1.25 1.30 0.33
CA VAL A 167 0.01 1.46 -0.43
C VAL A 167 1.24 1.45 0.48
N PHE A 168 1.13 1.97 1.72
CA PHE A 168 2.19 1.83 2.72
C PHE A 168 2.45 0.36 3.06
N ALA A 169 1.40 -0.43 3.32
CA ALA A 169 1.56 -1.85 3.66
C ALA A 169 2.11 -2.66 2.49
N ASP A 170 1.68 -2.39 1.27
CA ASP A 170 2.23 -2.95 0.04
C ASP A 170 3.74 -2.70 -0.06
N SER A 171 4.15 -1.44 0.04
CA SER A 171 5.57 -1.05 0.02
C SER A 171 6.38 -1.67 1.16
N MET A 172 5.80 -1.84 2.37
CA MET A 172 6.46 -2.50 3.49
C MET A 172 6.54 -4.02 3.28
N GLY A 173 5.54 -4.62 2.66
CA GLY A 173 5.58 -6.01 2.21
C GLY A 173 6.81 -6.27 1.34
N ASP A 174 7.03 -5.42 0.33
CA ASP A 174 8.19 -5.52 -0.56
C ASP A 174 9.54 -5.33 0.17
N VAL A 175 9.60 -4.39 1.12
CA VAL A 175 10.82 -4.20 1.95
C VAL A 175 11.11 -5.46 2.77
N VAL A 176 10.12 -6.07 3.37
CA VAL A 176 10.26 -7.26 4.22
C VAL A 176 10.62 -8.48 3.36
N THR A 177 9.96 -8.70 2.24
CA THR A 177 10.25 -9.83 1.32
C THR A 177 11.66 -9.71 0.74
N THR A 178 12.03 -8.53 0.23
CA THR A 178 13.37 -8.29 -0.32
C THR A 178 14.45 -8.37 0.77
N GLY A 179 14.16 -7.86 1.97
CA GLY A 179 15.06 -7.96 3.13
C GLY A 179 15.29 -9.41 3.58
N ALA A 180 14.24 -10.22 3.58
CA ALA A 180 14.32 -11.65 3.87
C ALA A 180 15.18 -12.40 2.84
N THR A 181 15.04 -12.05 1.56
CA THR A 181 15.88 -12.62 0.48
C THR A 181 17.35 -12.28 0.69
N ILE A 182 17.68 -11.02 1.03
CA ILE A 182 19.09 -10.62 1.33
C ILE A 182 19.62 -11.37 2.55
N LEU A 183 18.82 -11.47 3.62
CA LEU A 183 19.21 -12.22 4.82
C LEU A 183 19.48 -13.69 4.51
N SER A 184 18.65 -14.32 3.71
CA SER A 184 18.81 -15.71 3.27
C SER A 184 20.08 -15.89 2.43
N LEU A 185 20.38 -14.94 1.53
CA LEU A 185 21.61 -14.94 0.74
C LEU A 185 22.87 -14.83 1.63
N VAL A 186 22.86 -13.92 2.59
CA VAL A 186 23.98 -13.74 3.53
C VAL A 186 24.16 -14.97 4.40
N PHE A 187 23.07 -15.53 4.92
CA PHE A 187 23.12 -16.73 5.74
C PHE A 187 23.66 -17.93 4.96
N PHE A 188 23.20 -18.11 3.71
CA PHE A 188 23.72 -19.14 2.82
C PHE A 188 25.23 -18.96 2.56
N GLY A 189 25.68 -17.73 2.31
CA GLY A 189 27.11 -17.43 2.09
C GLY A 189 28.00 -17.77 3.29
N VAL A 190 27.47 -17.70 4.52
CA VAL A 190 28.24 -18.00 5.75
C VAL A 190 28.14 -19.48 6.14
N THR A 191 26.96 -20.09 6.00
CA THR A 191 26.68 -21.43 6.56
C THR A 191 26.59 -22.54 5.49
N GLY A 192 26.40 -22.17 4.24
CA GLY A 192 26.09 -23.11 3.14
C GLY A 192 24.66 -23.69 3.20
N ILE A 193 23.83 -23.26 4.16
CA ILE A 193 22.47 -23.76 4.34
C ILE A 193 21.47 -22.79 3.69
N ASN A 194 20.69 -23.30 2.74
CA ASN A 194 19.61 -22.51 2.12
C ASN A 194 18.36 -22.48 3.00
N ILE A 195 18.06 -21.32 3.59
CA ILE A 195 16.87 -21.08 4.43
C ILE A 195 15.81 -20.21 3.74
N ASP A 196 16.03 -19.79 2.48
CA ASP A 196 15.20 -18.84 1.75
C ASP A 196 13.70 -19.25 1.76
N GLY A 197 13.41 -20.51 1.45
CA GLY A 197 12.05 -21.02 1.46
C GLY A 197 11.38 -20.96 2.85
N VAL A 198 12.11 -21.27 3.93
CA VAL A 198 11.55 -21.26 5.30
C VAL A 198 11.28 -19.84 5.78
N VAL A 199 12.24 -18.94 5.57
CA VAL A 199 12.10 -17.51 5.90
C VAL A 199 10.98 -16.91 5.05
N GLY A 200 10.93 -17.25 3.75
CA GLY A 200 9.90 -16.79 2.82
C GLY A 200 8.48 -17.15 3.27
N VAL A 201 8.25 -18.37 3.77
CA VAL A 201 6.94 -18.76 4.33
C VAL A 201 6.55 -17.85 5.50
N GLY A 202 7.47 -17.59 6.44
CA GLY A 202 7.19 -16.69 7.57
C GLY A 202 6.82 -15.29 7.12
N VAL A 203 7.57 -14.73 6.18
CA VAL A 203 7.33 -13.39 5.61
C VAL A 203 5.99 -13.34 4.85
N ALA A 204 5.69 -14.35 4.02
CA ALA A 204 4.43 -14.41 3.30
C ALA A 204 3.22 -14.35 4.21
N LEU A 205 3.25 -15.07 5.35
CA LEU A 205 2.19 -15.05 6.35
C LEU A 205 2.02 -13.65 6.98
N VAL A 206 3.12 -12.95 7.26
CA VAL A 206 3.07 -11.58 7.79
C VAL A 206 2.47 -10.61 6.78
N VAL A 207 2.87 -10.69 5.50
CA VAL A 207 2.32 -9.85 4.42
C VAL A 207 0.82 -10.11 4.23
N MET A 208 0.40 -11.38 4.19
CA MET A 208 -1.02 -11.73 4.09
C MET A 208 -1.82 -11.20 5.28
N TRP A 209 -1.29 -11.35 6.49
CA TRP A 209 -1.94 -10.83 7.70
C TRP A 209 -2.14 -9.31 7.64
N ALA A 210 -1.13 -8.56 7.19
CA ALA A 210 -1.23 -7.12 6.99
C ALA A 210 -2.30 -6.76 5.95
N GLY A 211 -2.33 -7.45 4.81
CA GLY A 211 -3.35 -7.26 3.77
C GLY A 211 -4.78 -7.54 4.28
N ILE A 212 -4.97 -8.61 5.04
CA ILE A 212 -6.27 -8.95 5.67
C ILE A 212 -6.70 -7.86 6.66
N GLY A 213 -5.76 -7.34 7.45
CA GLY A 213 -6.03 -6.21 8.37
C GLY A 213 -6.58 -5.00 7.62
N ILE A 214 -5.90 -4.57 6.55
CA ILE A 214 -6.34 -3.44 5.73
C ILE A 214 -7.71 -3.71 5.08
N ALA A 215 -7.91 -4.92 4.53
CA ALA A 215 -9.19 -5.29 3.94
C ALA A 215 -10.34 -5.17 4.96
N ARG A 216 -10.12 -5.64 6.19
CA ARG A 216 -11.10 -5.53 7.28
C ARG A 216 -11.39 -4.08 7.64
N ASP A 217 -10.35 -3.27 7.90
CA ASP A 217 -10.47 -1.85 8.26
C ASP A 217 -11.15 -1.01 7.17
N THR A 218 -11.12 -1.52 5.93
CA THR A 218 -11.70 -0.84 4.76
C THR A 218 -13.15 -1.29 4.53
N LEU A 219 -13.49 -2.53 4.87
CA LEU A 219 -14.84 -3.07 4.76
C LEU A 219 -15.80 -2.46 5.79
N GLU A 220 -15.35 -2.20 7.02
CA GLU A 220 -16.19 -1.68 8.10
C GLU A 220 -16.94 -0.40 7.69
N PRO A 221 -16.31 0.67 7.14
CA PRO A 221 -17.00 1.85 6.66
C PRO A 221 -17.93 1.61 5.44
N LEU A 222 -17.63 0.60 4.62
CA LEU A 222 -18.46 0.25 3.45
C LEU A 222 -19.77 -0.41 3.86
N ILE A 223 -19.74 -1.26 4.90
CA ILE A 223 -20.92 -1.96 5.43
C ILE A 223 -21.77 -1.02 6.27
N GLY A 224 -21.17 -0.01 6.88
CA GLY A 224 -21.82 0.94 7.78
C GLY A 224 -21.24 0.81 9.19
N GLU A 225 -20.17 1.53 9.43
CA GLU A 225 -19.57 1.62 10.77
C GLU A 225 -20.48 2.44 11.69
N ALA A 226 -20.66 1.99 12.93
CA ALA A 226 -21.42 2.72 13.93
C ALA A 226 -20.69 4.04 14.27
N ILE A 227 -21.45 5.09 14.50
CA ILE A 227 -20.92 6.39 14.95
C ILE A 227 -20.26 6.19 16.32
N ASP A 228 -19.11 6.86 16.52
CA ASP A 228 -18.44 6.91 17.82
C ASP A 228 -19.43 7.24 18.95
N PRO A 229 -19.50 6.43 20.03
CA PRO A 229 -20.45 6.63 21.12
C PRO A 229 -20.41 8.04 21.74
N GLU A 230 -19.24 8.68 21.81
CA GLU A 230 -19.12 10.05 22.31
C GLU A 230 -19.77 11.07 21.35
N VAL A 231 -19.59 10.87 20.06
CA VAL A 231 -20.21 11.73 19.02
C VAL A 231 -21.72 11.53 19.02
N TYR A 232 -22.18 10.27 19.10
CA TYR A 232 -23.59 9.94 19.20
C TYR A 232 -24.25 10.63 20.41
N GLU A 233 -23.66 10.54 21.60
CA GLU A 233 -24.17 11.19 22.81
C GLU A 233 -24.17 12.73 22.72
N LYS A 234 -23.17 13.32 22.06
CA LYS A 234 -23.15 14.79 21.80
C LYS A 234 -24.29 15.21 20.88
N ILE A 235 -24.49 14.47 19.77
CA ILE A 235 -25.59 14.72 18.83
C ILE A 235 -26.94 14.56 19.54
N LYS A 236 -27.11 13.49 20.32
CA LYS A 236 -28.31 13.21 21.08
C LYS A 236 -28.65 14.36 22.04
N ARG A 237 -27.69 14.79 22.88
CA ARG A 237 -27.87 15.92 23.78
C ARG A 237 -28.21 17.22 23.05
N PHE A 238 -27.56 17.45 21.91
CA PHE A 238 -27.86 18.63 21.09
C PHE A 238 -29.29 18.60 20.57
N VAL A 239 -29.76 17.49 20.03
CA VAL A 239 -31.14 17.33 19.54
C VAL A 239 -32.14 17.42 20.69
N GLU A 240 -31.87 16.80 21.84
CA GLU A 240 -32.74 16.87 23.04
C GLU A 240 -32.82 18.27 23.65
N SER A 241 -31.87 19.16 23.34
CA SER A 241 -31.91 20.57 23.82
C SER A 241 -32.92 21.44 23.09
N TYR A 242 -33.51 20.98 22.00
CA TYR A 242 -34.56 21.71 21.26
C TYR A 242 -35.96 21.36 21.79
N ASP A 243 -36.76 22.39 22.13
CA ASP A 243 -38.15 22.23 22.52
C ASP A 243 -38.97 21.58 21.41
N GLY A 244 -39.57 20.42 21.70
CA GLY A 244 -40.38 19.66 20.75
C GLY A 244 -39.73 18.42 20.16
N SER A 245 -38.48 18.12 20.48
CA SER A 245 -37.84 16.84 20.07
C SER A 245 -38.49 15.68 20.83
N LYS A 246 -39.24 14.85 20.14
CA LYS A 246 -39.87 13.63 20.68
C LYS A 246 -39.05 12.41 20.31
N GLY A 247 -38.13 12.04 21.19
CA GLY A 247 -37.46 10.72 21.12
C GLY A 247 -36.67 10.45 19.86
N HIS A 248 -35.59 9.66 19.97
CA HIS A 248 -34.84 9.15 18.84
C HIS A 248 -35.21 7.69 18.62
N THR A 249 -35.45 7.33 17.37
CA THR A 249 -35.41 5.93 16.95
C THR A 249 -33.94 5.52 16.88
N THR A 250 -33.56 4.54 17.67
CA THR A 250 -32.27 3.82 17.58
C THR A 250 -32.16 3.06 16.28
#